data_27abbdd9d9b0fcdc2ef4839652561668
#
_entry.id   27abbdd9d9b0fcdc2ef4839652561668
#
_cell.length_a   1.000
_cell.length_b   1.000
_cell.length_c   1.000
_cell.angle_alpha   90.00
_cell.angle_beta   90.00
_cell.angle_gamma   90.00
#
_symmetry.space_group_name_H-M   'P 1'
#
loop_
_entity.id
_entity.type
_entity.pdbx_description
1 polymer ?
#
loop_
_entity_poly.entity_id
_entity_poly.type
_entity_poly.pdbx_seq_one_letter_code
_entity_poly.pdbx_strand_id
1 'polypeptide(L)'
;FALDGIRSMKEYATGNETLKKYEGELCFLRAFIALQLVRNWGDVPYKTTYTASVSDAYSPRVDRELIYDQIMSDLEIARTQLPWADANTSPERATQGAARALTMRALLQRAGYSLKADAKLSRPSEAKRKEYFNAILTEWEAFKKSGFHNFYSGGYEQAWKNYCQNVDEPVET
;
A
#
# COMPACT_ATOMS: atom_id res chain seq x y z
N PHE A 1 17.22 -2.06 2.43
CA PHE A 1 18.06 -2.15 3.63
C PHE A 1 17.29 -2.72 4.82
N ALA A 2 16.26 -2.03 5.36
CA ALA A 2 15.53 -2.53 6.54
C ALA A 2 14.83 -3.88 6.30
N LEU A 3 14.17 -4.07 5.15
CA LEU A 3 13.57 -5.35 4.77
C LEU A 3 14.59 -6.48 4.67
N ASP A 4 15.75 -6.21 4.04
CA ASP A 4 16.82 -7.20 3.92
C ASP A 4 17.39 -7.54 5.30
N GLY A 5 17.53 -6.52 6.17
CA GLY A 5 17.97 -6.69 7.55
C GLY A 5 17.03 -7.63 8.34
N ILE A 6 15.72 -7.37 8.32
CA ILE A 6 14.74 -8.22 9.02
C ILE A 6 14.77 -9.66 8.48
N ARG A 7 14.74 -9.84 7.16
CA ARG A 7 14.72 -11.16 6.52
C ARG A 7 15.97 -11.97 6.75
N SER A 8 17.10 -11.33 7.07
CA SER A 8 18.37 -12.01 7.41
C SER A 8 18.47 -12.46 8.86
N MET A 9 17.55 -12.04 9.73
CA MET A 9 17.56 -12.43 11.14
C MET A 9 17.13 -13.90 11.30
N LYS A 10 17.81 -14.63 12.19
CA LYS A 10 17.48 -16.04 12.48
C LYS A 10 16.07 -16.20 13.03
N GLU A 11 15.66 -15.26 13.87
CA GLU A 11 14.33 -15.19 14.49
C GLU A 11 13.21 -15.01 13.46
N TYR A 12 13.48 -14.34 12.34
CA TYR A 12 12.53 -14.25 11.24
C TYR A 12 12.27 -15.61 10.60
N ALA A 13 13.33 -16.40 10.37
CA ALA A 13 13.23 -17.75 9.80
C ALA A 13 12.44 -18.71 10.71
N THR A 14 12.45 -18.49 12.03
CA THR A 14 11.70 -19.27 13.02
C THR A 14 10.24 -18.79 13.19
N GLY A 15 9.80 -17.81 12.41
CA GLY A 15 8.41 -17.35 12.40
C GLY A 15 8.06 -16.32 13.46
N ASN A 16 9.03 -15.51 13.93
CA ASN A 16 8.79 -14.44 14.89
C ASN A 16 7.74 -13.45 14.39
N GLU A 17 6.61 -13.40 15.07
CA GLU A 17 5.43 -12.60 14.66
C GLU A 17 5.71 -11.09 14.69
N THR A 18 6.52 -10.62 15.63
CA THR A 18 6.90 -9.20 15.69
C THR A 18 7.71 -8.78 14.47
N LEU A 19 8.66 -9.62 14.05
CA LEU A 19 9.45 -9.34 12.84
C LEU A 19 8.61 -9.41 11.57
N LYS A 20 7.66 -10.34 11.49
CA LYS A 20 6.70 -10.39 10.38
C LYS A 20 5.82 -9.14 10.34
N LYS A 21 5.33 -8.68 11.49
CA LYS A 21 4.59 -7.41 11.57
C LYS A 21 5.42 -6.24 11.06
N TYR A 22 6.68 -6.13 11.46
CA TYR A 22 7.57 -5.07 10.96
C TYR A 22 7.84 -5.20 9.46
N GLU A 23 7.98 -6.41 8.94
CA GLU A 23 8.04 -6.63 7.48
C GLU A 23 6.78 -6.12 6.78
N GLY A 24 5.60 -6.45 7.31
CA GLY A 24 4.32 -5.96 6.80
C GLY A 24 4.24 -4.44 6.76
N GLU A 25 4.67 -3.76 7.82
CA GLU A 25 4.73 -2.30 7.88
C GLU A 25 5.71 -1.71 6.86
N LEU A 26 6.88 -2.28 6.73
CA LEU A 26 7.87 -1.81 5.75
C LEU A 26 7.42 -2.03 4.30
N CYS A 27 6.76 -3.16 4.02
CA CYS A 27 6.15 -3.43 2.72
C CYS A 27 5.01 -2.43 2.44
N PHE A 28 4.14 -2.15 3.42
CA PHE A 28 3.11 -1.13 3.30
C PHE A 28 3.69 0.24 2.97
N LEU A 29 4.70 0.69 3.70
CA LEU A 29 5.35 1.99 3.48
C LEU A 29 6.01 2.05 2.10
N ARG A 30 6.69 0.98 1.67
CA ARG A 30 7.29 0.92 0.33
C ARG A 30 6.24 1.01 -0.76
N ALA A 31 5.15 0.26 -0.64
CA ALA A 31 4.03 0.31 -1.57
C ALA A 31 3.37 1.70 -1.62
N PHE A 32 3.16 2.32 -0.45
CA PHE A 32 2.59 3.66 -0.34
C PHE A 32 3.45 4.70 -1.07
N ILE A 33 4.75 4.72 -0.81
CA ILE A 33 5.69 5.64 -1.45
C ILE A 33 5.79 5.36 -2.96
N ALA A 34 5.89 4.09 -3.37
CA ALA A 34 5.93 3.70 -4.77
C ALA A 34 4.67 4.14 -5.53
N LEU A 35 3.49 4.03 -4.90
CA LEU A 35 2.23 4.50 -5.48
C LEU A 35 2.24 6.01 -5.69
N GLN A 36 2.76 6.80 -4.75
CA GLN A 36 2.90 8.25 -4.92
C GLN A 36 3.87 8.59 -6.07
N LEU A 37 4.99 7.87 -6.18
CA LEU A 37 5.93 8.05 -7.28
C LEU A 37 5.27 7.79 -8.64
N VAL A 38 4.62 6.64 -8.81
CA VAL A 38 3.94 6.28 -10.07
C VAL A 38 2.81 7.26 -10.39
N ARG A 39 2.05 7.67 -9.38
CA ARG A 39 0.95 8.60 -9.55
C ARG A 39 1.41 9.96 -10.11
N ASN A 40 2.50 10.48 -9.60
CA ASN A 40 2.95 11.83 -9.94
C ASN A 40 3.87 11.85 -11.18
N TRP A 41 4.70 10.82 -11.40
CA TRP A 41 5.72 10.83 -12.44
C TRP A 41 5.64 9.66 -13.44
N GLY A 42 4.75 8.70 -13.21
CA GLY A 42 4.60 7.54 -14.10
C GLY A 42 5.79 6.59 -14.03
N ASP A 43 6.45 6.38 -15.16
CA ASP A 43 7.65 5.55 -15.23
C ASP A 43 8.82 6.29 -14.56
N VAL A 44 9.42 5.68 -13.55
CA VAL A 44 10.51 6.25 -12.76
C VAL A 44 11.62 5.23 -12.55
N PRO A 45 12.86 5.65 -12.23
CA PRO A 45 13.86 4.74 -11.71
C PRO A 45 13.33 4.11 -10.42
N TYR A 46 13.25 2.79 -10.38
CA TYR A 46 12.69 2.07 -9.23
C TYR A 46 13.56 0.86 -8.89
N LYS A 47 13.93 0.75 -7.63
CA LYS A 47 14.75 -0.35 -7.10
C LYS A 47 14.14 -0.89 -5.82
N THR A 48 14.19 -2.19 -5.65
CA THR A 48 13.77 -2.89 -4.43
C THR A 48 14.94 -3.21 -3.51
N THR A 49 16.17 -3.07 -4.00
CA THR A 49 17.43 -3.23 -3.26
C THR A 49 18.00 -1.86 -2.88
N TYR A 50 18.76 -1.80 -1.78
CA TYR A 50 19.44 -0.56 -1.39
C TYR A 50 20.62 -0.27 -2.35
N THR A 51 20.96 1.00 -2.45
CA THR A 51 22.10 1.48 -3.24
C THR A 51 23.38 1.27 -2.43
N ALA A 52 24.22 0.32 -2.86
CA ALA A 52 25.46 -0.04 -2.17
C ALA A 52 26.68 0.72 -2.69
N SER A 53 26.62 1.26 -3.92
CA SER A 53 27.75 1.94 -4.58
C SER A 53 27.25 3.11 -5.43
N VAL A 54 28.17 3.97 -5.85
CA VAL A 54 27.86 5.08 -6.77
C VAL A 54 27.35 4.56 -8.11
N SER A 55 27.85 3.45 -8.61
CA SER A 55 27.39 2.84 -9.86
C SER A 55 25.95 2.35 -9.77
N ASP A 56 25.51 1.92 -8.58
CA ASP A 56 24.14 1.46 -8.33
C ASP A 56 23.13 2.62 -8.25
N ALA A 57 23.60 3.85 -8.11
CA ALA A 57 22.72 5.02 -8.05
C ALA A 57 22.06 5.34 -9.39
N TYR A 58 22.70 4.93 -10.50
CA TYR A 58 22.19 5.17 -11.83
C TYR A 58 21.31 4.01 -12.27
N SER A 59 20.00 4.25 -12.33
CA SER A 59 19.02 3.27 -12.80
C SER A 59 18.17 3.89 -13.91
N PRO A 60 17.88 3.14 -14.97
CA PRO A 60 16.95 3.58 -16.01
C PRO A 60 15.52 3.68 -15.43
N ARG A 61 14.66 4.37 -16.17
CA ARG A 61 13.22 4.36 -15.86
C ARG A 61 12.66 2.96 -16.04
N VAL A 62 11.85 2.53 -15.10
CA VAL A 62 11.13 1.25 -15.13
C VAL A 62 9.70 1.53 -15.54
N ASP A 63 9.12 0.63 -16.36
CA ASP A 63 7.71 0.70 -16.72
C ASP A 63 6.86 0.67 -15.43
N ARG A 64 5.93 1.59 -15.33
CA ARG A 64 5.00 1.71 -14.18
C ARG A 64 4.22 0.43 -13.91
N GLU A 65 3.94 -0.40 -14.92
CA GLU A 65 3.22 -1.65 -14.71
C GLU A 65 4.03 -2.62 -13.85
N LEU A 66 5.34 -2.69 -14.02
CA LEU A 66 6.24 -3.47 -13.17
C LEU A 66 6.30 -2.89 -11.74
N ILE A 67 6.23 -1.57 -11.61
CA ILE A 67 6.15 -0.92 -10.29
C ILE A 67 4.82 -1.24 -9.62
N TYR A 68 3.70 -1.23 -10.36
CA TYR A 68 2.40 -1.68 -9.83
C TYR A 68 2.43 -3.15 -9.40
N ASP A 69 3.09 -4.03 -10.13
CA ASP A 69 3.25 -5.44 -9.74
C ASP A 69 4.00 -5.56 -8.40
N GLN A 70 5.06 -4.76 -8.21
CA GLN A 70 5.76 -4.72 -6.93
C GLN A 70 4.89 -4.14 -5.81
N ILE A 71 4.12 -3.07 -6.07
CA ILE A 71 3.16 -2.50 -5.12
C ILE A 71 2.15 -3.58 -4.68
N MET A 72 1.61 -4.34 -5.62
CA MET A 72 0.66 -5.42 -5.29
C MET A 72 1.30 -6.52 -4.45
N SER A 73 2.52 -6.92 -4.78
CA SER A 73 3.29 -7.91 -4.01
C SER A 73 3.54 -7.44 -2.57
N ASP A 74 3.94 -6.19 -2.39
CA ASP A 74 4.18 -5.60 -1.07
C ASP A 74 2.89 -5.50 -0.24
N LEU A 75 1.79 -5.11 -0.88
CA LEU A 75 0.49 -5.03 -0.21
C LEU A 75 -0.09 -6.40 0.14
N GLU A 76 0.23 -7.45 -0.64
CA GLU A 76 -0.09 -8.83 -0.26
C GLU A 76 0.59 -9.23 1.04
N ILE A 77 1.90 -8.96 1.17
CA ILE A 77 2.65 -9.20 2.40
C ILE A 77 2.06 -8.40 3.55
N ALA A 78 1.82 -7.11 3.34
CA ALA A 78 1.26 -6.22 4.37
C ALA A 78 -0.10 -6.72 4.88
N ARG A 79 -1.05 -7.06 4.01
CA ARG A 79 -2.38 -7.51 4.42
C ARG A 79 -2.43 -8.89 5.03
N THR A 80 -1.39 -9.71 4.86
CA THR A 80 -1.28 -11.04 5.50
C THR A 80 -0.56 -11.00 6.84
N GLN A 81 0.35 -10.04 7.03
CA GLN A 81 1.19 -9.97 8.23
C GLN A 81 0.74 -8.91 9.23
N LEU A 82 -0.02 -7.91 8.79
CA LEU A 82 -0.53 -6.87 9.68
C LEU A 82 -1.81 -7.30 10.38
N PRO A 83 -2.01 -6.90 11.64
CA PRO A 83 -3.28 -7.10 12.33
C PRO A 83 -4.37 -6.15 11.78
N TRP A 84 -5.61 -6.52 11.98
CA TRP A 84 -6.72 -5.57 11.90
C TRP A 84 -6.61 -4.52 12.99
N ALA A 85 -7.11 -3.31 12.72
CA ALA A 85 -7.25 -2.30 13.75
C ALA A 85 -8.28 -2.71 14.80
N ASP A 86 -8.05 -2.28 16.02
CA ASP A 86 -8.98 -2.34 17.16
C ASP A 86 -8.94 -0.99 17.92
N ALA A 87 -9.73 -0.87 18.96
CA ALA A 87 -9.83 0.35 19.76
C ALA A 87 -8.50 0.79 20.45
N ASN A 88 -7.51 -0.09 20.49
CA ASN A 88 -6.19 0.17 21.10
C ASN A 88 -5.10 0.38 20.06
N THR A 89 -5.43 0.28 18.77
CA THR A 89 -4.47 0.42 17.70
C THR A 89 -4.09 1.89 17.52
N SER A 90 -2.80 2.21 17.57
CA SER A 90 -2.33 3.56 17.26
C SER A 90 -2.61 3.89 15.80
N PRO A 91 -3.20 5.05 15.50
CA PRO A 91 -3.47 5.50 14.13
C PRO A 91 -2.19 5.72 13.31
N GLU A 92 -1.05 5.83 13.97
CA GLU A 92 0.26 6.00 13.33
C GLU A 92 0.84 4.68 12.77
N ARG A 93 0.24 3.53 13.09
CA ARG A 93 0.72 2.21 12.67
C ARG A 93 -0.11 1.66 11.50
N ALA A 94 0.59 1.07 10.53
CA ALA A 94 -0.09 0.41 9.43
C ALA A 94 -0.88 -0.82 9.92
N THR A 95 -2.09 -0.98 9.40
CA THR A 95 -3.00 -2.08 9.74
C THR A 95 -3.38 -2.87 8.50
N GLN A 96 -3.98 -4.03 8.68
CA GLN A 96 -4.54 -4.82 7.58
C GLN A 96 -5.61 -4.03 6.82
N GLY A 97 -6.43 -3.26 7.52
CA GLY A 97 -7.43 -2.38 6.90
C GLY A 97 -6.80 -1.32 6.00
N ALA A 98 -5.75 -0.64 6.49
CA ALA A 98 -5.00 0.33 5.71
C ALA A 98 -4.36 -0.30 4.46
N ALA A 99 -3.78 -1.50 4.57
CA ALA A 99 -3.20 -2.22 3.45
C ALA A 99 -4.25 -2.59 2.38
N ARG A 100 -5.45 -3.02 2.79
CA ARG A 100 -6.57 -3.30 1.87
C ARG A 100 -7.09 -2.03 1.20
N ALA A 101 -7.24 -0.94 1.95
CA ALA A 101 -7.65 0.35 1.39
C ALA A 101 -6.65 0.87 0.36
N LEU A 102 -5.35 0.74 0.65
CA LEU A 102 -4.30 1.11 -0.29
C LEU A 102 -4.28 0.21 -1.54
N THR A 103 -4.56 -1.09 -1.39
CA THR A 103 -4.73 -2.04 -2.51
C THR A 103 -5.86 -1.60 -3.43
N MET A 104 -7.03 -1.28 -2.88
CA MET A 104 -8.17 -0.80 -3.68
C MET A 104 -7.83 0.49 -4.42
N ARG A 105 -7.17 1.45 -3.74
CA ARG A 105 -6.71 2.70 -4.36
C ARG A 105 -5.72 2.47 -5.49
N ALA A 106 -4.74 1.60 -5.31
CA ALA A 106 -3.74 1.28 -6.32
C ALA A 106 -4.37 0.61 -7.55
N LEU A 107 -5.29 -0.33 -7.36
CA LEU A 107 -6.02 -1.00 -8.44
C LEU A 107 -6.92 -0.04 -9.21
N LEU A 108 -7.64 0.87 -8.53
CA LEU A 108 -8.44 1.91 -9.19
C LEU A 108 -7.58 2.81 -10.08
N GLN A 109 -6.43 3.21 -9.57
CA GLN A 109 -5.51 4.06 -10.31
C GLN A 109 -4.90 3.32 -11.50
N ARG A 110 -4.48 2.06 -11.32
CA ARG A 110 -3.96 1.20 -12.38
C ARG A 110 -5.01 0.93 -13.49
N ALA A 111 -6.29 0.84 -13.14
CA ALA A 111 -7.39 0.66 -14.08
C ALA A 111 -7.71 1.91 -14.91
N GLY A 112 -7.21 3.07 -14.51
CA GLY A 112 -7.46 4.36 -15.15
C GLY A 112 -6.59 4.63 -16.37
N TYR A 113 -6.74 5.84 -16.90
CA TYR A 113 -5.88 6.33 -17.97
C TYR A 113 -4.51 6.73 -17.43
N SER A 114 -3.48 6.47 -18.20
CA SER A 114 -2.12 6.89 -17.92
C SER A 114 -1.40 7.36 -19.19
N LEU A 115 -0.58 8.40 -19.06
CA LEU A 115 0.30 8.85 -20.12
C LEU A 115 1.46 7.87 -20.25
N LYS A 116 1.63 7.26 -21.42
CA LYS A 116 2.69 6.29 -21.69
C LYS A 116 3.96 6.98 -22.21
N ALA A 117 5.06 6.24 -22.29
CA ALA A 117 6.36 6.75 -22.75
C ALA A 117 6.33 7.35 -24.18
N ASP A 118 5.39 6.90 -25.03
CA ASP A 118 5.15 7.42 -26.38
C ASP A 118 4.27 8.69 -26.41
N ALA A 119 4.05 9.31 -25.25
CA ALA A 119 3.20 10.48 -25.04
C ALA A 119 1.70 10.24 -25.39
N LYS A 120 1.27 9.00 -25.49
CA LYS A 120 -0.15 8.67 -25.69
C LYS A 120 -0.84 8.34 -24.38
N LEU A 121 -2.07 8.81 -24.29
CA LEU A 121 -2.96 8.47 -23.18
C LEU A 121 -3.60 7.12 -23.46
N SER A 122 -3.39 6.14 -22.60
CA SER A 122 -3.98 4.82 -22.73
C SER A 122 -4.42 4.23 -21.39
N ARG A 123 -5.25 3.23 -21.45
CA ARG A 123 -5.71 2.47 -20.27
C ARG A 123 -5.58 0.97 -20.54
N PRO A 124 -5.57 0.12 -19.52
CA PRO A 124 -5.59 -1.33 -19.70
C PRO A 124 -6.79 -1.81 -20.49
N SER A 125 -6.70 -3.00 -21.08
CA SER A 125 -7.82 -3.64 -21.77
C SER A 125 -9.04 -3.78 -20.85
N GLU A 126 -10.22 -3.89 -21.44
CA GLU A 126 -11.46 -4.05 -20.67
C GLU A 126 -11.44 -5.31 -19.79
N ALA A 127 -10.90 -6.41 -20.32
CA ALA A 127 -10.73 -7.66 -19.58
C ALA A 127 -9.85 -7.44 -18.33
N LYS A 128 -8.69 -6.75 -18.49
CA LYS A 128 -7.78 -6.47 -17.37
C LYS A 128 -8.40 -5.51 -16.34
N ARG A 129 -9.12 -4.52 -16.79
CA ARG A 129 -9.86 -3.61 -15.90
C ARG A 129 -10.92 -4.34 -15.10
N LYS A 130 -11.65 -5.29 -15.72
CA LYS A 130 -12.62 -6.14 -15.01
C LYS A 130 -11.95 -6.97 -13.91
N GLU A 131 -10.76 -7.53 -14.16
CA GLU A 131 -9.97 -8.22 -13.14
C GLU A 131 -9.66 -7.27 -11.95
N TYR A 132 -9.20 -6.06 -12.22
CA TYR A 132 -8.89 -5.08 -11.18
C TYR A 132 -10.13 -4.69 -10.37
N PHE A 133 -11.27 -4.45 -11.02
CA PHE A 133 -12.52 -4.15 -10.31
C PHE A 133 -13.03 -5.32 -9.48
N ASN A 134 -12.91 -6.54 -9.96
CA ASN A 134 -13.26 -7.72 -9.17
C ASN A 134 -12.35 -7.87 -7.94
N ALA A 135 -11.06 -7.61 -8.09
CA ALA A 135 -10.13 -7.61 -6.97
C ALA A 135 -10.48 -6.52 -5.94
N ILE A 136 -10.86 -5.31 -6.39
CA ILE A 136 -11.34 -4.24 -5.51
C ILE A 136 -12.56 -4.68 -4.71
N LEU A 137 -13.54 -5.32 -5.36
CA LEU A 137 -14.74 -5.83 -4.68
C LEU A 137 -14.37 -6.89 -3.63
N THR A 138 -13.44 -7.78 -3.93
CA THR A 138 -12.95 -8.78 -2.98
C THR A 138 -12.31 -8.12 -1.74
N GLU A 139 -11.46 -7.11 -1.95
CA GLU A 139 -10.85 -6.36 -0.84
C GLU A 139 -11.88 -5.59 -0.02
N TRP A 140 -12.87 -4.99 -0.70
CA TRP A 140 -13.97 -4.29 -0.04
C TRP A 140 -14.82 -5.20 0.83
N GLU A 141 -15.18 -6.40 0.34
CA GLU A 141 -15.95 -7.36 1.14
C GLU A 141 -15.17 -7.84 2.37
N ALA A 142 -13.86 -8.07 2.24
CA ALA A 142 -13.01 -8.42 3.36
C ALA A 142 -12.90 -7.26 4.38
N PHE A 143 -12.79 -6.02 3.89
CA PHE A 143 -12.74 -4.82 4.73
C PHE A 143 -14.05 -4.64 5.52
N LYS A 144 -15.20 -4.74 4.87
CA LYS A 144 -16.51 -4.65 5.55
C LYS A 144 -16.69 -5.74 6.61
N LYS A 145 -16.23 -6.96 6.32
CA LYS A 145 -16.34 -8.10 7.22
C LYS A 145 -15.53 -7.91 8.51
N SER A 146 -14.52 -7.05 8.52
CA SER A 146 -13.75 -6.74 9.75
C SER A 146 -14.63 -6.13 10.85
N GLY A 147 -15.64 -5.35 10.44
CA GLY A 147 -16.66 -4.79 11.33
C GLY A 147 -16.19 -3.63 12.20
N PHE A 148 -14.90 -3.31 12.20
CA PHE A 148 -14.34 -2.26 13.05
C PHE A 148 -14.44 -0.87 12.40
N HIS A 149 -14.03 -0.77 11.14
CA HIS A 149 -14.03 0.51 10.43
C HIS A 149 -15.43 0.93 10.00
N ASN A 150 -15.78 2.17 10.29
CA ASN A 150 -17.06 2.77 9.93
C ASN A 150 -16.90 4.30 9.79
N PHE A 151 -17.94 4.98 9.33
CA PHE A 151 -17.98 6.44 9.40
C PHE A 151 -18.12 6.91 10.84
N TYR A 152 -17.47 8.02 11.14
CA TYR A 152 -17.55 8.62 12.47
C TYR A 152 -19.00 9.05 12.79
N SER A 153 -19.51 8.63 13.95
CA SER A 153 -20.89 8.88 14.36
C SER A 153 -21.21 10.35 14.59
N GLY A 154 -20.20 11.19 14.89
CA GLY A 154 -20.33 12.63 15.06
C GLY A 154 -20.45 13.42 13.74
N GLY A 155 -20.40 12.75 12.59
CA GLY A 155 -20.52 13.34 11.28
C GLY A 155 -19.24 13.98 10.74
N TYR A 156 -19.25 14.31 9.44
CA TYR A 156 -18.07 14.76 8.71
C TYR A 156 -17.43 16.03 9.29
N GLU A 157 -18.23 17.02 9.70
CA GLU A 157 -17.71 18.28 10.25
C GLU A 157 -16.92 18.03 11.53
N GLN A 158 -17.43 17.18 12.42
CA GLN A 158 -16.74 16.88 13.66
C GLN A 158 -15.50 16.01 13.44
N ALA A 159 -15.56 15.03 12.51
CA ALA A 159 -14.38 14.25 12.11
C ALA A 159 -13.26 15.15 11.59
N TRP A 160 -13.60 16.14 10.75
CA TRP A 160 -12.63 17.12 10.27
C TRP A 160 -12.03 17.99 11.37
N LYS A 161 -12.86 18.46 12.33
CA LYS A 161 -12.39 19.21 13.50
C LYS A 161 -11.45 18.38 14.36
N ASN A 162 -11.81 17.13 14.63
CA ASN A 162 -10.98 16.19 15.38
C ASN A 162 -9.61 15.99 14.72
N TYR A 163 -9.60 15.76 13.40
CA TYR A 163 -8.36 15.66 12.63
C TYR A 163 -7.49 16.92 12.79
N CYS A 164 -8.07 18.12 12.63
CA CYS A 164 -7.34 19.40 12.78
C CYS A 164 -6.83 19.63 14.22
N GLN A 165 -7.48 19.06 15.20
CA GLN A 165 -7.13 19.17 16.63
C GLN A 165 -6.23 18.02 17.11
N ASN A 166 -5.85 17.10 16.21
CA ASN A 166 -5.09 15.89 16.55
C ASN A 166 -5.79 15.03 17.61
N VAL A 167 -7.11 14.92 17.47
CA VAL A 167 -7.92 13.98 18.27
C VAL A 167 -8.11 12.72 17.46
N ASP A 168 -7.65 11.60 18.00
CA ASP A 168 -7.71 10.31 17.32
C ASP A 168 -9.14 9.75 17.30
N GLU A 169 -9.53 9.28 16.12
CA GLU A 169 -10.80 8.58 15.90
C GLU A 169 -10.51 7.20 15.28
N PRO A 170 -10.26 6.18 16.13
CA PRO A 170 -9.76 4.87 15.68
C PRO A 170 -10.63 4.17 14.64
N VAL A 171 -11.94 4.48 14.61
CA VAL A 171 -12.90 3.84 13.70
C VAL A 171 -12.74 4.34 12.26
N GLU A 172 -12.31 5.58 12.08
CA GLU A 172 -12.21 6.25 10.78
C GLU A 172 -10.76 6.42 10.30
N THR A 173 -9.76 6.09 11.14
CA THR A 173 -8.32 6.17 10.85
C THR A 173 -7.72 4.86 10.34
#